data_cd41a5e37020f9219eb70a9d7015ff50
#
_entry.id   cd41a5e37020f9219eb70a9d7015ff50
#
_cell.length_a   1.000
_cell.length_b   1.000
_cell.length_c   1.000
_cell.angle_alpha   90.00
_cell.angle_beta   90.00
_cell.angle_gamma   90.00
#
_symmetry.space_group_name_H-M   'P 1'
#
loop_
_entity.id
_entity.type
_entity.pdbx_description
1 polymer ?
#
loop_
_entity_poly.entity_id
_entity_poly.type
_entity_poly.pdbx_seq_one_letter_code
_entity_poly.pdbx_strand_id
1 'polypeptide(L)'
;SLTALFFAELCIKAKIPKGVINIITGDGSTGEHITNHPKIKKIAFTGSTEVGKKIISSTSFLNKKLTMELGGKSPFLVFEDADLDSAVEGVVDAIWFNQGQVCCAGSRLLVQESIEKKFIKKLKQRMEKLRVGNPLDKSIDVGAIVSPAQLQKINSLVKKGVREGANLWQPSQSCPTGGLFYPPSLFTNVSPSSFIAQVEIFGPVLTCLTFRTPSESVQIANNTPYGLAASVWSENINLALDIAPKIKAGVIWINSTNLFDAACGFGGYKESGFGREGGSEGIRSYININLPQKKKNEKINKRIKINLPFIDRTPKLYLGGKQKRPDGGYSFPLNAINNSFICDIALANRKDVRDTVEIASKSFSKQLTNYNRSQILFYLAENLQQREK
;
A
#
# COMPACT_ATOMS: atom_id res chain seq x y z
N SER A 1 -9.48 -2.33 -24.43
CA SER A 1 -8.32 -1.96 -25.28
C SER A 1 -8.64 -0.94 -26.38
N LEU A 2 -9.91 -0.78 -26.79
CA LEU A 2 -10.28 0.20 -27.82
C LEU A 2 -9.94 1.64 -27.41
N THR A 3 -10.16 2.00 -26.15
CA THR A 3 -9.81 3.33 -25.61
C THR A 3 -8.31 3.61 -25.63
N ALA A 4 -7.47 2.58 -25.40
CA ALA A 4 -6.02 2.70 -25.51
C ALA A 4 -5.56 2.95 -26.95
N LEU A 5 -6.19 2.28 -27.92
CA LEU A 5 -5.93 2.51 -29.35
C LEU A 5 -6.39 3.89 -29.79
N PHE A 6 -7.56 4.34 -29.29
CA PHE A 6 -8.03 5.72 -29.54
C PHE A 6 -7.07 6.76 -28.95
N PHE A 7 -6.51 6.50 -27.79
CA PHE A 7 -5.46 7.37 -27.21
C PHE A 7 -4.23 7.47 -28.14
N ALA A 8 -3.84 6.39 -28.82
CA ALA A 8 -2.76 6.44 -29.80
C ALA A 8 -3.08 7.40 -30.96
N GLU A 9 -4.35 7.42 -31.44
CA GLU A 9 -4.78 8.38 -32.47
C GLU A 9 -4.69 9.83 -31.96
N LEU A 10 -5.06 10.08 -30.70
CA LEU A 10 -4.92 11.41 -30.08
C LEU A 10 -3.45 11.83 -29.98
N CYS A 11 -2.54 10.92 -29.69
CA CYS A 11 -1.09 11.18 -29.67
C CYS A 11 -0.59 11.61 -31.04
N ILE A 12 -1.06 10.98 -32.13
CA ILE A 12 -0.73 11.38 -33.50
C ILE A 12 -1.25 12.79 -33.80
N LYS A 13 -2.52 13.07 -33.48
CA LYS A 13 -3.14 14.41 -33.64
C LYS A 13 -2.40 15.48 -32.86
N ALA A 14 -1.94 15.15 -31.63
CA ALA A 14 -1.13 16.04 -30.80
C ALA A 14 0.33 16.20 -31.26
N LYS A 15 0.71 15.58 -32.39
CA LYS A 15 2.07 15.61 -32.95
C LYS A 15 3.17 15.14 -31.99
N ILE A 16 2.87 14.17 -31.13
CA ILE A 16 3.89 13.54 -30.30
C ILE A 16 4.92 12.84 -31.22
N PRO A 17 6.24 13.00 -30.98
CA PRO A 17 7.26 12.40 -31.84
C PRO A 17 7.07 10.88 -31.94
N LYS A 18 7.23 10.36 -33.15
CA LYS A 18 7.07 8.93 -33.46
C LYS A 18 7.98 8.07 -32.60
N GLY A 19 7.42 7.02 -32.00
CA GLY A 19 8.15 6.08 -31.16
C GLY A 19 8.26 6.46 -29.68
N VAL A 20 7.85 7.67 -29.26
CA VAL A 20 7.82 8.09 -27.85
C VAL A 20 6.73 7.34 -27.10
N ILE A 21 5.54 7.22 -27.69
CA ILE A 21 4.43 6.44 -27.15
C ILE A 21 4.15 5.28 -28.09
N ASN A 22 4.12 4.07 -27.54
CA ASN A 22 3.82 2.84 -28.28
C ASN A 22 2.75 2.07 -27.51
N ILE A 23 1.65 1.73 -28.16
CA ILE A 23 0.54 1.00 -27.55
C ILE A 23 0.42 -0.34 -28.27
N ILE A 24 0.56 -1.40 -27.49
CA ILE A 24 0.34 -2.78 -27.94
C ILE A 24 -0.71 -3.44 -27.07
N THR A 25 -1.58 -4.19 -27.69
CA THR A 25 -2.66 -4.92 -27.02
C THR A 25 -2.40 -6.42 -27.07
N GLY A 26 -2.83 -7.14 -26.04
CA GLY A 26 -2.64 -8.57 -25.95
C GLY A 26 -3.15 -9.11 -24.61
N ASP A 27 -2.88 -10.36 -24.37
CA ASP A 27 -3.16 -11.06 -23.12
C ASP A 27 -1.96 -11.07 -22.16
N GLY A 28 -1.98 -11.92 -21.14
CA GLY A 28 -0.91 -12.07 -20.16
C GLY A 28 0.43 -12.48 -20.79
N SER A 29 0.43 -13.22 -21.89
CA SER A 29 1.68 -13.62 -22.57
C SER A 29 2.37 -12.43 -23.22
N THR A 30 1.62 -11.51 -23.81
CA THR A 30 2.14 -10.24 -24.33
C THR A 30 2.77 -9.41 -23.19
N GLY A 31 2.09 -9.33 -22.03
CA GLY A 31 2.62 -8.67 -20.84
C GLY A 31 3.93 -9.29 -20.34
N GLU A 32 4.03 -10.61 -20.34
CA GLU A 32 5.24 -11.33 -19.95
C GLU A 32 6.43 -11.02 -20.88
N HIS A 33 6.20 -10.96 -22.19
CA HIS A 33 7.23 -10.56 -23.15
C HIS A 33 7.74 -9.14 -22.90
N ILE A 34 6.84 -8.21 -22.55
CA ILE A 34 7.21 -6.83 -22.19
C ILE A 34 8.05 -6.83 -20.91
N THR A 35 7.60 -7.49 -19.86
CA THR A 35 8.26 -7.45 -18.55
C THR A 35 9.64 -8.09 -18.57
N ASN A 36 9.84 -9.13 -19.37
CA ASN A 36 11.11 -9.84 -19.51
C ASN A 36 12.07 -9.22 -20.52
N HIS A 37 11.62 -8.24 -21.34
CA HIS A 37 12.47 -7.70 -22.40
C HIS A 37 13.66 -6.90 -21.85
N PRO A 38 14.92 -7.19 -22.23
CA PRO A 38 16.13 -6.64 -21.59
C PRO A 38 16.30 -5.12 -21.78
N LYS A 39 15.73 -4.53 -22.83
CA LYS A 39 15.82 -3.10 -23.10
C LYS A 39 14.82 -2.26 -22.30
N ILE A 40 13.81 -2.87 -21.69
CA ILE A 40 12.85 -2.15 -20.83
C ILE A 40 13.49 -1.94 -19.46
N LYS A 41 13.60 -0.71 -19.02
CA LYS A 41 14.29 -0.32 -17.79
C LYS A 41 13.37 -0.06 -16.61
N LYS A 42 12.12 0.28 -16.88
CA LYS A 42 11.08 0.54 -15.87
C LYS A 42 9.81 -0.22 -16.21
N ILE A 43 9.20 -0.83 -15.22
CA ILE A 43 7.88 -1.44 -15.30
C ILE A 43 6.99 -0.76 -14.28
N ALA A 44 5.85 -0.25 -14.73
CA ALA A 44 4.73 0.11 -13.90
C ALA A 44 3.60 -0.88 -14.19
N PHE A 45 3.11 -1.56 -13.19
CA PHE A 45 2.09 -2.60 -13.32
C PHE A 45 0.95 -2.36 -12.34
N THR A 46 -0.26 -2.38 -12.86
CA THR A 46 -1.50 -2.39 -12.08
C THR A 46 -2.25 -3.69 -12.35
N GLY A 47 -2.56 -4.45 -11.31
CA GLY A 47 -3.29 -5.72 -11.46
C GLY A 47 -3.33 -6.54 -10.18
N SER A 48 -3.54 -7.87 -10.30
CA SER A 48 -3.64 -8.73 -9.13
C SER A 48 -2.30 -8.88 -8.40
N THR A 49 -2.37 -9.05 -7.08
CA THR A 49 -1.19 -9.32 -6.24
C THR A 49 -0.42 -10.55 -6.71
N GLU A 50 -1.12 -11.59 -7.20
CA GLU A 50 -0.49 -12.81 -7.73
C GLU A 50 0.38 -12.51 -8.96
N VAL A 51 -0.14 -11.75 -9.92
CA VAL A 51 0.62 -11.38 -11.14
C VAL A 51 1.76 -10.43 -10.78
N GLY A 52 1.54 -9.48 -9.86
CA GLY A 52 2.61 -8.61 -9.35
C GLY A 52 3.77 -9.40 -8.75
N LYS A 53 3.50 -10.42 -7.93
CA LYS A 53 4.52 -11.32 -7.38
C LYS A 53 5.29 -12.08 -8.47
N LYS A 54 4.60 -12.54 -9.54
CA LYS A 54 5.24 -13.17 -10.69
C LYS A 54 6.19 -12.21 -11.41
N ILE A 55 5.76 -10.98 -11.68
CA ILE A 55 6.60 -9.95 -12.31
C ILE A 55 7.84 -9.63 -11.46
N ILE A 56 7.67 -9.43 -10.15
CA ILE A 56 8.79 -9.18 -9.23
C ILE A 56 9.79 -10.32 -9.29
N SER A 57 9.32 -11.55 -9.22
CA SER A 57 10.17 -12.74 -9.28
C SER A 57 10.92 -12.86 -10.62
N SER A 58 10.22 -12.72 -11.74
CA SER A 58 10.83 -12.89 -13.08
C SER A 58 11.81 -11.77 -13.43
N THR A 59 11.66 -10.58 -12.82
CA THR A 59 12.50 -9.42 -13.12
C THR A 59 13.60 -9.16 -12.09
N SER A 60 13.70 -9.95 -11.04
CA SER A 60 14.62 -9.73 -9.90
C SER A 60 16.10 -9.60 -10.30
N PHE A 61 16.53 -10.28 -11.36
CA PHE A 61 17.91 -10.23 -11.88
C PHE A 61 18.10 -9.27 -13.07
N LEU A 62 17.02 -8.59 -13.52
CA LEU A 62 17.06 -7.77 -14.74
C LEU A 62 17.39 -6.29 -14.50
N ASN A 63 17.68 -5.90 -13.25
CA ASN A 63 18.00 -4.53 -12.84
C ASN A 63 16.98 -3.50 -13.35
N LYS A 64 15.68 -3.81 -13.26
CA LYS A 64 14.58 -2.95 -13.67
C LYS A 64 14.02 -2.17 -12.48
N LYS A 65 13.66 -0.91 -12.70
CA LYS A 65 12.84 -0.16 -11.72
C LYS A 65 11.41 -0.69 -11.79
N LEU A 66 10.79 -0.95 -10.65
CA LEU A 66 9.41 -1.43 -10.57
C LEU A 66 8.54 -0.45 -9.78
N THR A 67 7.32 -0.23 -10.25
CA THR A 67 6.19 0.31 -9.48
C THR A 67 5.06 -0.70 -9.58
N MET A 68 4.55 -1.15 -8.43
CA MET A 68 3.54 -2.19 -8.33
C MET A 68 2.31 -1.63 -7.64
N GLU A 69 1.20 -1.56 -8.37
CA GLU A 69 -0.13 -1.19 -7.89
C GLU A 69 -1.00 -2.45 -7.91
N LEU A 70 -1.19 -3.05 -6.75
CA LEU A 70 -1.77 -4.38 -6.61
C LEU A 70 -3.12 -4.33 -5.88
N GLY A 71 -3.59 -5.47 -5.39
CA GLY A 71 -4.87 -5.59 -4.74
C GLY A 71 -4.98 -4.82 -3.42
N GLY A 72 -6.22 -4.70 -2.92
CA GLY A 72 -6.51 -4.03 -1.66
C GLY A 72 -7.66 -4.69 -0.89
N LYS A 73 -7.72 -4.40 0.40
CA LYS A 73 -8.86 -4.67 1.28
C LYS A 73 -9.06 -3.45 2.17
N SER A 74 -9.34 -2.32 1.53
CA SER A 74 -9.30 -1.00 2.15
C SER A 74 -10.37 -0.87 3.24
N PRO A 75 -10.00 -0.40 4.44
CA PRO A 75 -10.95 -0.14 5.51
C PRO A 75 -11.67 1.20 5.29
N PHE A 76 -12.95 1.22 5.58
CA PHE A 76 -13.81 2.40 5.64
C PHE A 76 -14.32 2.54 7.07
N LEU A 77 -13.78 3.48 7.83
CA LEU A 77 -14.05 3.66 9.25
C LEU A 77 -15.16 4.69 9.45
N VAL A 78 -16.16 4.37 10.27
CA VAL A 78 -17.26 5.28 10.64
C VAL A 78 -17.33 5.37 12.16
N PHE A 79 -17.02 6.56 12.70
CA PHE A 79 -17.14 6.89 14.11
C PHE A 79 -18.55 7.34 14.47
N GLU A 80 -18.92 7.29 15.74
CA GLU A 80 -20.27 7.58 16.23
C GLU A 80 -20.74 9.02 15.98
N ASP A 81 -19.80 9.94 15.87
CA ASP A 81 -20.03 11.36 15.61
C ASP A 81 -20.12 11.72 14.11
N ALA A 82 -19.88 10.75 13.21
CA ALA A 82 -19.95 11.01 11.77
C ALA A 82 -21.37 11.35 11.30
N ASP A 83 -21.49 12.21 10.28
CA ASP A 83 -22.74 12.34 9.54
C ASP A 83 -23.06 11.01 8.84
N LEU A 84 -24.06 10.31 9.40
CA LEU A 84 -24.40 8.96 8.96
C LEU A 84 -24.97 8.91 7.55
N ASP A 85 -25.66 9.96 7.10
CA ASP A 85 -26.24 9.98 5.76
C ASP A 85 -25.14 10.18 4.71
N SER A 86 -24.25 11.12 4.93
CA SER A 86 -23.05 11.30 4.09
C SER A 86 -22.13 10.07 4.11
N ALA A 87 -21.93 9.45 5.28
CA ALA A 87 -21.10 8.25 5.39
C ALA A 87 -21.72 7.05 4.65
N VAL A 88 -23.06 6.91 4.63
CA VAL A 88 -23.75 5.86 3.85
C VAL A 88 -23.55 6.08 2.35
N GLU A 89 -23.72 7.29 1.83
CA GLU A 89 -23.42 7.58 0.42
C GLU A 89 -21.93 7.36 0.12
N GLY A 90 -21.04 7.72 1.03
CA GLY A 90 -19.61 7.42 0.93
C GLY A 90 -19.33 5.92 0.83
N VAL A 91 -20.02 5.07 1.60
CA VAL A 91 -19.89 3.60 1.47
C VAL A 91 -20.40 3.12 0.11
N VAL A 92 -21.52 3.67 -0.37
CA VAL A 92 -22.07 3.32 -1.69
C VAL A 92 -21.06 3.61 -2.78
N ASP A 93 -20.44 4.79 -2.78
CA ASP A 93 -19.40 5.16 -3.73
C ASP A 93 -18.10 4.31 -3.52
N ALA A 94 -17.73 4.02 -2.27
CA ALA A 94 -16.53 3.27 -1.97
C ALA A 94 -16.55 1.83 -2.47
N ILE A 95 -17.71 1.14 -2.50
CA ILE A 95 -17.76 -0.30 -2.78
C ILE A 95 -18.61 -0.67 -4.00
N TRP A 96 -19.69 0.04 -4.31
CA TRP A 96 -20.53 -0.34 -5.44
C TRP A 96 -20.24 0.43 -6.72
N PHE A 97 -19.49 1.53 -6.63
CA PHE A 97 -18.89 2.14 -7.83
C PHE A 97 -18.10 1.09 -8.62
N ASN A 98 -18.28 1.09 -9.93
CA ASN A 98 -17.67 0.12 -10.85
C ASN A 98 -17.81 -1.35 -10.40
N GLN A 99 -18.96 -1.73 -9.83
CA GLN A 99 -19.29 -3.08 -9.34
C GLN A 99 -18.32 -3.60 -8.28
N GLY A 100 -17.67 -2.72 -7.52
CA GLY A 100 -16.64 -3.09 -6.55
C GLY A 100 -15.32 -3.60 -7.18
N GLN A 101 -15.18 -3.49 -8.49
CA GLN A 101 -13.97 -3.85 -9.22
C GLN A 101 -13.00 -2.66 -9.26
N VAL A 102 -12.61 -2.20 -8.06
CA VAL A 102 -11.71 -1.09 -7.82
C VAL A 102 -10.69 -1.52 -6.76
N CYS A 103 -9.41 -1.33 -7.02
CA CYS A 103 -8.32 -1.77 -6.13
C CYS A 103 -8.38 -1.09 -4.75
N CYS A 104 -8.77 0.19 -4.69
CA CYS A 104 -8.92 0.95 -3.44
C CYS A 104 -10.34 0.88 -2.85
N ALA A 105 -11.25 0.07 -3.41
CA ALA A 105 -12.62 -0.06 -2.91
C ALA A 105 -12.67 -0.26 -1.40
N GLY A 106 -13.49 0.52 -0.70
CA GLY A 106 -13.72 0.42 0.75
C GLY A 106 -14.50 -0.84 1.13
N SER A 107 -13.95 -2.01 0.74
CA SER A 107 -14.62 -3.31 0.83
C SER A 107 -14.71 -3.87 2.25
N ARG A 108 -14.11 -3.19 3.23
CA ARG A 108 -14.13 -3.54 4.64
C ARG A 108 -14.62 -2.36 5.49
N LEU A 109 -15.92 -2.34 5.78
CA LEU A 109 -16.57 -1.34 6.62
C LEU A 109 -16.27 -1.64 8.09
N LEU A 110 -15.75 -0.67 8.82
CA LEU A 110 -15.52 -0.68 10.25
C LEU A 110 -16.43 0.36 10.89
N VAL A 111 -17.43 -0.07 11.68
CA VAL A 111 -18.40 0.84 12.31
C VAL A 111 -18.24 0.82 13.82
N GLN A 112 -18.28 1.98 14.44
CA GLN A 112 -18.30 2.03 15.91
C GLN A 112 -19.53 1.33 16.46
N GLU A 113 -19.36 0.46 17.46
CA GLU A 113 -20.40 -0.46 17.97
C GLU A 113 -21.68 0.28 18.38
N SER A 114 -21.55 1.48 18.97
CA SER A 114 -22.68 2.31 19.43
C SER A 114 -23.67 2.69 18.32
N ILE A 115 -23.22 2.81 17.07
CA ILE A 115 -24.05 3.23 15.93
C ILE A 115 -24.33 2.09 14.93
N GLU A 116 -23.76 0.91 15.10
CA GLU A 116 -23.83 -0.18 14.13
C GLU A 116 -25.26 -0.43 13.63
N LYS A 117 -26.19 -0.67 14.53
CA LYS A 117 -27.58 -1.01 14.17
C LYS A 117 -28.24 0.08 13.35
N LYS A 118 -28.05 1.35 13.74
CA LYS A 118 -28.58 2.51 13.04
C LYS A 118 -27.97 2.68 11.66
N PHE A 119 -26.64 2.55 11.57
CA PHE A 119 -25.89 2.67 10.33
C PHE A 119 -26.26 1.57 9.33
N ILE A 120 -26.23 0.31 9.76
CA ILE A 120 -26.58 -0.85 8.90
C ILE A 120 -28.03 -0.77 8.41
N LYS A 121 -28.96 -0.29 9.23
CA LYS A 121 -30.35 -0.06 8.80
C LYS A 121 -30.42 0.96 7.64
N LYS A 122 -29.76 2.11 7.80
CA LYS A 122 -29.71 3.15 6.75
C LYS A 122 -29.03 2.61 5.48
N LEU A 123 -27.90 1.91 5.63
CA LEU A 123 -27.16 1.33 4.52
C LEU A 123 -28.02 0.33 3.73
N LYS A 124 -28.74 -0.58 4.40
CA LYS A 124 -29.65 -1.52 3.74
C LYS A 124 -30.76 -0.80 2.99
N GLN A 125 -31.37 0.23 3.58
CA GLN A 125 -32.39 1.06 2.91
C GLN A 125 -31.86 1.75 1.65
N ARG A 126 -30.57 2.18 1.67
CA ARG A 126 -29.94 2.75 0.49
C ARG A 126 -29.60 1.70 -0.56
N MET A 127 -29.12 0.53 -0.12
CA MET A 127 -28.82 -0.59 -1.02
C MET A 127 -30.05 -1.11 -1.77
N GLU A 128 -31.25 -1.10 -1.16
CA GLU A 128 -32.53 -1.45 -1.83
C GLU A 128 -32.83 -0.56 -3.03
N LYS A 129 -32.22 0.61 -3.12
CA LYS A 129 -32.40 1.54 -4.25
C LYS A 129 -31.38 1.35 -5.36
N LEU A 130 -30.37 0.50 -5.16
CA LEU A 130 -29.33 0.23 -6.16
C LEU A 130 -29.86 -0.70 -7.24
N ARG A 131 -29.83 -0.26 -8.47
CA ARG A 131 -30.32 -1.01 -9.63
C ARG A 131 -29.14 -1.67 -10.36
N VAL A 132 -29.27 -2.97 -10.61
CA VAL A 132 -28.29 -3.77 -11.34
C VAL A 132 -28.79 -3.99 -12.76
N GLY A 133 -27.97 -3.77 -13.77
CA GLY A 133 -28.38 -3.96 -15.16
C GLY A 133 -27.38 -3.46 -16.20
N ASN A 134 -27.89 -3.15 -17.39
CA ASN A 134 -27.09 -2.70 -18.52
C ASN A 134 -26.40 -1.35 -18.20
N PRO A 135 -25.07 -1.26 -18.20
CA PRO A 135 -24.35 -0.02 -17.86
C PRO A 135 -24.53 1.12 -18.86
N LEU A 136 -25.12 0.87 -20.03
CA LEU A 136 -25.49 1.92 -20.99
C LEU A 136 -26.80 2.62 -20.63
N ASP A 137 -27.58 2.07 -19.72
CA ASP A 137 -28.76 2.73 -19.16
C ASP A 137 -28.33 3.61 -17.97
N LYS A 138 -28.53 4.92 -18.11
CA LYS A 138 -28.16 5.89 -17.07
C LYS A 138 -28.92 5.73 -15.75
N SER A 139 -29.98 4.94 -15.73
CA SER A 139 -30.76 4.62 -14.54
C SER A 139 -30.13 3.48 -13.71
N ILE A 140 -29.11 2.81 -14.20
CA ILE A 140 -28.44 1.67 -13.58
C ILE A 140 -27.23 2.13 -12.77
N ASP A 141 -27.12 1.64 -11.54
CA ASP A 141 -26.06 1.97 -10.62
C ASP A 141 -24.92 0.95 -10.65
N VAL A 142 -25.22 -0.31 -10.88
CA VAL A 142 -24.28 -1.44 -10.84
C VAL A 142 -24.36 -2.23 -12.15
N GLY A 143 -23.27 -2.26 -12.89
CA GLY A 143 -23.17 -2.96 -14.18
C GLY A 143 -22.71 -4.41 -14.07
N ALA A 144 -22.16 -4.92 -15.18
CA ALA A 144 -21.70 -6.30 -15.29
C ALA A 144 -20.29 -6.50 -14.71
N ILE A 145 -20.02 -7.67 -14.17
CA ILE A 145 -18.69 -8.15 -13.78
C ILE A 145 -17.86 -8.41 -15.05
N VAL A 146 -16.57 -8.11 -14.98
CA VAL A 146 -15.65 -8.06 -16.14
C VAL A 146 -15.51 -9.39 -16.89
N SER A 147 -15.68 -10.54 -16.23
CA SER A 147 -15.51 -11.86 -16.86
C SER A 147 -16.23 -12.97 -16.11
N PRO A 148 -16.51 -14.11 -16.79
CA PRO A 148 -17.09 -15.30 -16.14
C PRO A 148 -16.21 -15.82 -14.99
N ALA A 149 -14.89 -15.83 -15.18
CA ALA A 149 -13.94 -16.28 -14.15
C ALA A 149 -14.02 -15.42 -12.88
N GLN A 150 -14.13 -14.08 -13.03
CA GLN A 150 -14.28 -13.18 -11.89
C GLN A 150 -15.63 -13.37 -11.19
N LEU A 151 -16.71 -13.53 -11.94
CA LEU A 151 -18.03 -13.83 -11.37
C LEU A 151 -18.02 -15.14 -10.57
N GLN A 152 -17.36 -16.17 -11.09
CA GLN A 152 -17.20 -17.45 -10.39
C GLN A 152 -16.36 -17.29 -9.11
N LYS A 153 -15.28 -16.48 -9.14
CA LYS A 153 -14.47 -16.15 -7.96
C LYS A 153 -15.33 -15.47 -6.90
N ILE A 154 -16.11 -14.44 -7.24
CA ILE A 154 -17.01 -13.75 -6.32
C ILE A 154 -17.98 -14.75 -5.68
N ASN A 155 -18.68 -15.56 -6.49
CA ASN A 155 -19.60 -16.57 -6.00
C ASN A 155 -18.95 -17.55 -5.01
N SER A 156 -17.75 -18.03 -5.32
CA SER A 156 -17.03 -18.99 -4.46
C SER A 156 -16.63 -18.37 -3.12
N LEU A 157 -16.15 -17.13 -3.14
CA LEU A 157 -15.73 -16.41 -1.93
C LEU A 157 -16.93 -16.04 -1.04
N VAL A 158 -18.04 -15.60 -1.64
CA VAL A 158 -19.28 -15.33 -0.89
C VAL A 158 -19.83 -16.60 -0.24
N LYS A 159 -19.91 -17.72 -0.97
CA LYS A 159 -20.30 -19.01 -0.40
C LYS A 159 -19.39 -19.43 0.75
N LYS A 160 -18.08 -19.18 0.64
CA LYS A 160 -17.13 -19.47 1.72
C LYS A 160 -17.42 -18.61 2.96
N GLY A 161 -17.68 -17.30 2.80
CA GLY A 161 -18.02 -16.42 3.91
C GLY A 161 -19.27 -16.84 4.66
N VAL A 162 -20.31 -17.29 3.94
CA VAL A 162 -21.53 -17.85 4.56
C VAL A 162 -21.22 -19.13 5.34
N ARG A 163 -20.39 -20.01 4.80
CA ARG A 163 -19.97 -21.26 5.51
C ARG A 163 -19.15 -20.97 6.78
N GLU A 164 -18.43 -19.86 6.82
CA GLU A 164 -17.69 -19.40 8.00
C GLU A 164 -18.59 -18.74 9.06
N GLY A 165 -19.91 -18.67 8.83
CA GLY A 165 -20.91 -18.17 9.77
C GLY A 165 -21.20 -16.66 9.67
N ALA A 166 -20.68 -15.97 8.66
CA ALA A 166 -21.05 -14.58 8.42
C ALA A 166 -22.48 -14.47 7.84
N ASN A 167 -23.20 -13.43 8.22
CA ASN A 167 -24.57 -13.19 7.76
C ASN A 167 -24.55 -12.40 6.45
N LEU A 168 -24.97 -13.05 5.37
CA LEU A 168 -25.12 -12.39 4.08
C LEU A 168 -26.49 -11.73 3.96
N TRP A 169 -26.51 -10.48 3.52
CA TRP A 169 -27.70 -9.75 3.13
C TRP A 169 -27.54 -9.18 1.72
N GLN A 170 -28.61 -9.23 0.91
CA GLN A 170 -28.68 -8.70 -0.45
C GLN A 170 -30.04 -7.97 -0.62
N PRO A 171 -30.13 -6.95 -1.48
CA PRO A 171 -31.39 -6.29 -1.79
C PRO A 171 -32.46 -7.25 -2.31
N SER A 172 -33.73 -6.92 -2.04
CA SER A 172 -34.87 -7.69 -2.52
C SER A 172 -35.12 -7.54 -4.03
N GLN A 173 -34.57 -6.51 -4.65
CA GLN A 173 -34.69 -6.28 -6.08
C GLN A 173 -33.99 -7.37 -6.88
N SER A 174 -34.64 -7.79 -7.99
CA SER A 174 -34.10 -8.80 -8.86
C SER A 174 -32.80 -8.38 -9.54
N CYS A 175 -31.75 -9.15 -9.35
CA CYS A 175 -30.56 -9.06 -10.20
C CYS A 175 -30.83 -9.80 -11.52
N PRO A 176 -30.45 -9.26 -12.69
CA PRO A 176 -30.63 -9.97 -13.97
C PRO A 176 -30.01 -11.37 -13.92
N THR A 177 -30.76 -12.34 -14.38
CA THR A 177 -30.35 -13.79 -14.42
C THR A 177 -29.47 -14.10 -15.63
N GLY A 178 -29.56 -13.27 -16.69
CA GLY A 178 -28.73 -13.39 -17.89
C GLY A 178 -27.57 -12.44 -17.85
N GLY A 179 -26.40 -12.88 -18.30
CA GLY A 179 -25.18 -12.06 -18.29
C GLY A 179 -24.30 -12.22 -17.03
N LEU A 180 -23.37 -11.29 -16.84
CA LEU A 180 -22.37 -11.38 -15.78
C LEU A 180 -22.69 -10.43 -14.61
N PHE A 181 -23.91 -10.46 -14.12
CA PHE A 181 -24.35 -9.57 -13.04
C PHE A 181 -24.22 -10.23 -11.68
N TYR A 182 -23.98 -9.41 -10.66
CA TYR A 182 -23.91 -9.83 -9.26
C TYR A 182 -24.59 -8.78 -8.35
N PRO A 183 -25.46 -9.17 -7.43
CA PRO A 183 -26.16 -8.21 -6.58
C PRO A 183 -25.23 -7.54 -5.55
N PRO A 184 -25.48 -6.27 -5.20
CA PRO A 184 -24.85 -5.65 -4.05
C PRO A 184 -25.00 -6.52 -2.81
N SER A 185 -23.92 -6.80 -2.13
CA SER A 185 -23.90 -7.78 -1.03
C SER A 185 -23.24 -7.18 0.21
N LEU A 186 -23.86 -7.40 1.36
CA LEU A 186 -23.37 -6.97 2.67
C LEU A 186 -23.22 -8.17 3.59
N PHE A 187 -22.03 -8.36 4.12
CA PHE A 187 -21.80 -9.30 5.20
C PHE A 187 -21.75 -8.59 6.54
N THR A 188 -22.49 -9.10 7.52
CA THR A 188 -22.43 -8.71 8.93
C THR A 188 -22.04 -9.91 9.80
N ASN A 189 -21.76 -9.68 11.08
CA ASN A 189 -21.24 -10.71 11.98
C ASN A 189 -19.96 -11.35 11.46
N VAL A 190 -19.04 -10.52 10.93
CA VAL A 190 -17.78 -10.96 10.37
C VAL A 190 -16.68 -10.85 11.43
N SER A 191 -15.98 -11.96 11.71
CA SER A 191 -14.78 -11.92 12.54
C SER A 191 -13.62 -11.27 11.77
N PRO A 192 -12.74 -10.50 12.42
CA PRO A 192 -11.51 -9.96 11.79
C PRO A 192 -10.60 -11.06 11.19
N SER A 193 -10.68 -12.29 11.68
CA SER A 193 -9.93 -13.45 11.16
C SER A 193 -10.63 -14.19 10.03
N SER A 194 -11.90 -13.90 9.76
CA SER A 194 -12.65 -14.53 8.65
C SER A 194 -11.96 -14.31 7.32
N PHE A 195 -11.99 -15.32 6.46
CA PHE A 195 -11.36 -15.27 5.15
C PHE A 195 -11.85 -14.07 4.31
N ILE A 196 -13.19 -13.79 4.35
CA ILE A 196 -13.79 -12.69 3.60
C ILE A 196 -13.38 -11.30 4.13
N ALA A 197 -12.92 -11.19 5.39
CA ALA A 197 -12.36 -9.95 5.94
C ALA A 197 -10.91 -9.69 5.49
N GLN A 198 -10.22 -10.72 5.01
CA GLN A 198 -8.80 -10.68 4.68
C GLN A 198 -8.51 -10.71 3.18
N VAL A 199 -9.38 -11.32 2.36
CA VAL A 199 -9.15 -11.50 0.93
C VAL A 199 -9.81 -10.41 0.10
N GLU A 200 -9.16 -10.02 -0.99
CA GLU A 200 -9.75 -9.16 -2.00
C GLU A 200 -10.75 -9.96 -2.86
N ILE A 201 -12.04 -9.60 -2.77
CA ILE A 201 -13.10 -10.24 -3.55
C ILE A 201 -13.15 -9.64 -4.97
N PHE A 202 -12.91 -8.34 -5.11
CA PHE A 202 -12.96 -7.57 -6.35
C PHE A 202 -14.34 -7.68 -7.03
N GLY A 203 -15.37 -7.36 -6.26
CA GLY A 203 -16.78 -7.43 -6.65
C GLY A 203 -17.66 -6.63 -5.68
N PRO A 204 -18.97 -6.52 -5.91
CA PRO A 204 -19.88 -5.65 -5.16
C PRO A 204 -20.23 -6.23 -3.78
N VAL A 205 -19.21 -6.58 -3.00
CA VAL A 205 -19.33 -7.30 -1.72
C VAL A 205 -18.62 -6.54 -0.61
N LEU A 206 -19.40 -6.07 0.36
CA LEU A 206 -18.95 -5.35 1.54
C LEU A 206 -18.91 -6.28 2.75
N THR A 207 -17.85 -6.22 3.54
CA THR A 207 -17.77 -6.88 4.85
C THR A 207 -17.81 -5.86 5.97
N CYS A 208 -18.70 -6.04 6.94
CA CYS A 208 -18.86 -5.14 8.09
C CYS A 208 -18.31 -5.77 9.35
N LEU A 209 -17.47 -5.03 10.05
CA LEU A 209 -16.93 -5.34 11.38
C LEU A 209 -17.24 -4.17 12.32
N THR A 210 -17.22 -4.41 13.61
CA THR A 210 -17.39 -3.37 14.63
C THR A 210 -16.10 -3.11 15.40
N PHE A 211 -16.01 -1.92 15.98
CA PHE A 211 -14.97 -1.53 16.92
C PHE A 211 -15.58 -0.68 18.05
N ARG A 212 -14.92 -0.65 19.21
CA ARG A 212 -15.37 0.10 20.41
C ARG A 212 -14.59 1.39 20.61
N THR A 213 -13.29 1.35 20.38
CA THR A 213 -12.40 2.47 20.65
C THR A 213 -11.60 2.89 19.41
N PRO A 214 -11.15 4.15 19.36
CA PRO A 214 -10.27 4.61 18.27
C PRO A 214 -9.00 3.76 18.09
N SER A 215 -8.42 3.28 19.20
CA SER A 215 -7.24 2.40 19.14
C SER A 215 -7.55 1.05 18.50
N GLU A 216 -8.70 0.45 18.85
CA GLU A 216 -9.17 -0.80 18.26
C GLU A 216 -9.47 -0.65 16.77
N SER A 217 -10.08 0.48 16.36
CA SER A 217 -10.33 0.75 14.93
C SER A 217 -9.06 0.72 14.11
N VAL A 218 -7.97 1.32 14.61
CA VAL A 218 -6.64 1.30 13.96
C VAL A 218 -6.06 -0.12 13.91
N GLN A 219 -6.20 -0.89 14.99
CA GLN A 219 -5.73 -2.28 15.02
C GLN A 219 -6.44 -3.13 13.98
N ILE A 220 -7.79 -3.07 13.94
CA ILE A 220 -8.59 -3.81 12.96
C ILE A 220 -8.29 -3.30 11.54
N ALA A 221 -8.20 -1.98 11.33
CA ALA A 221 -7.87 -1.40 10.03
C ALA A 221 -6.53 -1.95 9.49
N ASN A 222 -5.53 -2.07 10.34
CA ASN A 222 -4.21 -2.55 9.99
C ASN A 222 -4.06 -4.08 9.93
N ASN A 223 -5.05 -4.82 10.46
CA ASN A 223 -5.06 -6.29 10.45
C ASN A 223 -5.48 -6.84 9.08
N THR A 224 -4.63 -6.65 8.09
CA THR A 224 -4.79 -7.13 6.72
C THR A 224 -3.42 -7.21 6.05
N PRO A 225 -3.19 -8.12 5.10
CA PRO A 225 -1.95 -8.13 4.30
C PRO A 225 -1.83 -6.92 3.37
N TYR A 226 -2.92 -6.20 3.13
CA TYR A 226 -2.97 -5.06 2.22
C TYR A 226 -2.75 -3.71 2.92
N GLY A 227 -2.51 -2.67 2.12
CA GLY A 227 -2.35 -1.30 2.59
C GLY A 227 -2.44 -0.28 1.45
N LEU A 228 -3.51 -0.34 0.63
CA LEU A 228 -3.65 0.55 -0.52
C LEU A 228 -4.28 1.88 -0.11
N ALA A 229 -5.54 1.85 0.34
CA ALA A 229 -6.27 3.05 0.73
C ALA A 229 -7.07 2.82 2.01
N ALA A 230 -7.62 3.91 2.57
CA ALA A 230 -8.57 3.90 3.68
C ALA A 230 -9.43 5.16 3.64
N SER A 231 -10.63 5.10 4.25
CA SER A 231 -11.47 6.27 4.51
C SER A 231 -11.78 6.36 6.01
N VAL A 232 -11.79 7.58 6.56
CA VAL A 232 -12.09 7.85 7.98
C VAL A 232 -13.20 8.90 8.05
N TRP A 233 -14.32 8.55 8.67
CA TRP A 233 -15.50 9.40 8.79
C TRP A 233 -15.76 9.76 10.24
N SER A 234 -15.68 11.05 10.55
CA SER A 234 -15.91 11.66 11.86
C SER A 234 -16.10 13.17 11.70
N GLU A 235 -17.04 13.78 12.39
CA GLU A 235 -17.18 15.23 12.47
C GLU A 235 -16.10 15.87 13.36
N ASN A 236 -15.45 15.07 14.23
CA ASN A 236 -14.31 15.51 15.00
C ASN A 236 -13.03 15.44 14.18
N ILE A 237 -12.65 16.55 13.57
CA ILE A 237 -11.43 16.64 12.73
C ILE A 237 -10.15 16.24 13.48
N ASN A 238 -10.07 16.52 14.78
CA ASN A 238 -8.91 16.13 15.58
C ASN A 238 -8.80 14.60 15.70
N LEU A 239 -9.92 13.91 15.89
CA LEU A 239 -9.96 12.45 15.88
C LEU A 239 -9.56 11.90 14.51
N ALA A 240 -10.13 12.42 13.43
CA ALA A 240 -9.81 11.98 12.08
C ALA A 240 -8.33 12.17 11.74
N LEU A 241 -7.75 13.32 12.10
CA LEU A 241 -6.32 13.62 11.89
C LEU A 241 -5.39 12.81 12.81
N ASP A 242 -5.86 12.39 13.99
CA ASP A 242 -5.11 11.49 14.88
C ASP A 242 -5.11 10.04 14.35
N ILE A 243 -6.23 9.58 13.80
CA ILE A 243 -6.37 8.21 13.29
C ILE A 243 -5.68 8.00 11.94
N ALA A 244 -5.84 8.95 11.01
CA ALA A 244 -5.34 8.79 9.64
C ALA A 244 -3.86 8.38 9.56
N PRO A 245 -2.89 9.04 10.20
CA PRO A 245 -1.47 8.66 10.10
C PRO A 245 -1.13 7.33 10.78
N LYS A 246 -2.03 6.76 11.57
CA LYS A 246 -1.84 5.46 12.23
C LYS A 246 -2.27 4.28 11.37
N ILE A 247 -3.07 4.53 10.32
CA ILE A 247 -3.50 3.51 9.37
C ILE A 247 -2.36 3.27 8.36
N LYS A 248 -2.00 2.01 8.16
CA LYS A 248 -0.94 1.60 7.22
C LYS A 248 -1.50 1.44 5.80
N ALA A 249 -1.88 2.57 5.20
CA ALA A 249 -2.37 2.66 3.83
C ALA A 249 -1.66 3.80 3.09
N GLY A 250 -1.54 3.67 1.78
CA GLY A 250 -0.85 4.66 0.95
C GLY A 250 -1.62 5.95 0.77
N VAL A 251 -2.95 5.86 0.72
CA VAL A 251 -3.86 7.01 0.64
C VAL A 251 -4.94 6.89 1.71
N ILE A 252 -5.23 8.00 2.39
CA ILE A 252 -6.28 8.06 3.40
C ILE A 252 -7.15 9.29 3.13
N TRP A 253 -8.44 9.04 2.93
CA TRP A 253 -9.44 10.08 2.79
C TRP A 253 -10.13 10.36 4.13
N ILE A 254 -10.41 11.62 4.41
CA ILE A 254 -11.18 12.05 5.58
C ILE A 254 -12.52 12.61 5.09
N ASN A 255 -13.62 12.08 5.62
CA ASN A 255 -15.00 12.42 5.22
C ASN A 255 -15.22 12.41 3.70
N SER A 256 -14.53 11.52 3.02
CA SER A 256 -14.55 11.38 1.57
C SER A 256 -14.04 10.00 1.16
N THR A 257 -14.16 9.68 -0.12
CA THR A 257 -13.62 8.47 -0.74
C THR A 257 -13.40 8.71 -2.23
N ASN A 258 -12.58 7.91 -2.88
CA ASN A 258 -12.35 7.91 -4.34
C ASN A 258 -11.95 9.28 -4.93
N LEU A 259 -11.44 10.21 -4.12
CA LEU A 259 -10.93 11.49 -4.61
C LEU A 259 -9.46 11.37 -5.00
N PHE A 260 -9.17 11.58 -6.26
CA PHE A 260 -7.82 11.48 -6.83
C PHE A 260 -7.34 12.85 -7.31
N ASP A 261 -6.09 13.17 -7.00
CA ASP A 261 -5.39 14.35 -7.51
C ASP A 261 -4.08 13.91 -8.17
N ALA A 262 -3.89 14.31 -9.43
CA ALA A 262 -2.68 13.98 -10.19
C ALA A 262 -1.39 14.56 -9.57
N ALA A 263 -1.49 15.60 -8.74
CA ALA A 263 -0.37 16.18 -8.00
C ALA A 263 0.03 15.38 -6.75
N CYS A 264 -0.83 14.45 -6.31
CA CYS A 264 -0.59 13.58 -5.16
C CYS A 264 -0.11 12.21 -5.61
N GLY A 265 0.89 11.66 -4.91
CA GLY A 265 1.35 10.28 -5.14
C GLY A 265 0.30 9.27 -4.65
N PHE A 266 -0.09 8.35 -5.53
CA PHE A 266 -0.95 7.21 -5.21
C PHE A 266 -0.14 5.92 -5.22
N GLY A 267 -0.39 5.01 -4.27
CA GLY A 267 0.24 3.69 -4.22
C GLY A 267 0.14 3.03 -2.85
N GLY A 268 0.41 1.73 -2.82
CA GLY A 268 0.21 0.88 -1.65
C GLY A 268 1.43 0.67 -0.78
N TYR A 269 1.16 0.00 0.34
CA TYR A 269 2.12 -0.64 1.23
C TYR A 269 1.81 -2.14 1.31
N LYS A 270 2.69 -2.91 1.93
CA LYS A 270 2.54 -4.36 2.15
C LYS A 270 2.29 -5.10 0.81
N GLU A 271 1.29 -6.00 0.76
CA GLU A 271 0.95 -6.75 -0.46
C GLU A 271 0.16 -5.93 -1.50
N SER A 272 -0.23 -4.69 -1.19
CA SER A 272 -0.78 -3.76 -2.18
C SER A 272 0.29 -3.17 -3.10
N GLY A 273 1.56 -3.45 -2.86
CA GLY A 273 2.65 -3.08 -3.74
C GLY A 273 3.58 -2.01 -3.19
N PHE A 274 4.32 -1.38 -4.09
CA PHE A 274 5.32 -0.38 -3.77
C PHE A 274 5.57 0.56 -4.96
N GLY A 275 6.22 1.69 -4.69
CA GLY A 275 6.33 2.81 -5.61
C GLY A 275 5.13 3.75 -5.47
N ARG A 276 5.09 4.77 -6.30
CA ARG A 276 3.97 5.71 -6.38
C ARG A 276 3.74 6.08 -7.84
N GLU A 277 2.48 6.28 -8.18
CA GLU A 277 2.04 6.90 -9.43
C GLU A 277 1.50 8.30 -9.12
N GLY A 278 1.61 9.23 -10.06
CA GLY A 278 1.25 10.63 -9.82
C GLY A 278 2.25 11.40 -8.94
N GLY A 279 2.05 12.71 -8.85
CA GLY A 279 2.87 13.61 -8.07
C GLY A 279 4.36 13.62 -8.42
N SER A 280 5.13 14.33 -7.63
CA SER A 280 6.60 14.39 -7.78
C SER A 280 7.27 13.03 -7.52
N GLU A 281 6.69 12.21 -6.63
CA GLU A 281 7.23 10.89 -6.30
C GLU A 281 7.13 9.92 -7.48
N GLY A 282 5.98 9.93 -8.17
CA GLY A 282 5.75 9.12 -9.36
C GLY A 282 6.74 9.48 -10.48
N ILE A 283 6.83 10.75 -10.84
CA ILE A 283 7.71 11.23 -11.91
C ILE A 283 9.17 10.85 -11.68
N ARG A 284 9.68 10.95 -10.44
CA ARG A 284 11.07 10.62 -10.11
C ARG A 284 11.48 9.21 -10.51
N SER A 285 10.55 8.27 -10.55
CA SER A 285 10.84 6.90 -10.95
C SER A 285 11.09 6.73 -12.45
N TYR A 286 10.65 7.69 -13.27
CA TYR A 286 10.76 7.67 -14.74
C TYR A 286 11.89 8.54 -15.29
N ILE A 287 12.48 9.40 -14.47
CA ILE A 287 13.55 10.32 -14.90
C ILE A 287 14.91 9.91 -14.33
N ASN A 288 15.97 10.35 -14.99
CA ASN A 288 17.33 10.30 -14.46
C ASN A 288 17.65 11.66 -13.82
N ILE A 289 17.85 11.66 -12.51
CA ILE A 289 18.27 12.85 -11.78
C ILE A 289 19.81 12.90 -11.82
N ASN A 290 20.36 13.77 -12.65
CA ASN A 290 21.79 14.07 -12.59
C ASN A 290 22.06 14.97 -11.40
N LEU A 291 22.44 14.39 -10.26
CA LEU A 291 22.98 15.15 -9.16
C LEU A 291 24.31 15.75 -9.63
N PRO A 292 24.58 17.06 -9.35
CA PRO A 292 25.88 17.63 -9.64
C PRO A 292 26.93 16.78 -8.92
N GLN A 293 27.84 16.18 -9.70
CA GLN A 293 28.96 15.46 -9.12
C GLN A 293 29.77 16.49 -8.33
N LYS A 294 29.86 16.33 -7.02
CA LYS A 294 30.90 17.04 -6.25
C LYS A 294 32.22 16.77 -6.95
N LYS A 295 32.92 17.84 -7.35
CA LYS A 295 34.29 17.72 -7.85
C LYS A 295 35.02 16.78 -6.91
N LYS A 296 35.59 15.69 -7.42
CA LYS A 296 36.46 14.80 -6.64
C LYS A 296 37.52 15.70 -6.02
N ASN A 297 37.43 15.92 -4.73
CA ASN A 297 38.48 16.57 -4.00
C ASN A 297 39.78 15.80 -4.25
N GLU A 298 40.84 16.56 -4.49
CA GLU A 298 42.15 16.05 -4.77
C GLU A 298 42.57 14.95 -3.79
N LYS A 299 43.25 13.95 -4.32
CA LYS A 299 43.79 12.82 -3.58
C LYS A 299 44.55 13.35 -2.35
N ILE A 300 44.01 13.16 -1.17
CA ILE A 300 44.74 13.39 0.09
C ILE A 300 45.72 12.23 0.21
N ASN A 301 46.89 12.41 -0.39
CA ASN A 301 48.06 11.52 -0.22
C ASN A 301 48.81 11.85 1.06
N LYS A 302 48.11 12.08 2.17
CA LYS A 302 48.78 12.16 3.49
C LYS A 302 48.58 10.80 4.18
N ARG A 303 49.65 10.01 4.28
CA ARG A 303 49.71 8.88 5.22
C ARG A 303 49.58 9.49 6.63
N ILE A 304 48.36 9.46 7.17
CA ILE A 304 48.12 9.83 8.55
C ILE A 304 48.56 8.65 9.40
N LYS A 305 49.64 8.82 10.19
CA LYS A 305 49.93 7.93 11.30
C LYS A 305 48.86 8.14 12.36
N ILE A 306 47.88 7.29 12.40
CA ILE A 306 46.84 7.32 13.43
C ILE A 306 47.43 6.61 14.66
N ASN A 307 47.88 7.37 15.65
CA ASN A 307 48.08 6.84 17.01
C ASN A 307 46.70 6.71 17.66
N LEU A 308 46.11 5.53 17.56
CA LEU A 308 44.85 5.24 18.25
C LEU A 308 45.09 5.19 19.76
N PRO A 309 44.36 5.98 20.57
CA PRO A 309 44.45 5.88 22.02
C PRO A 309 44.06 4.47 22.49
N PHE A 310 44.61 4.05 23.62
CA PHE A 310 44.26 2.76 24.23
C PHE A 310 42.88 2.87 24.86
N ILE A 311 41.83 2.53 24.06
CA ILE A 311 40.42 2.52 24.49
C ILE A 311 40.00 1.09 24.66
N ASP A 312 39.05 0.81 25.58
CA ASP A 312 38.38 -0.49 25.70
C ASP A 312 37.94 -1.00 24.33
N ARG A 313 38.61 -1.98 23.80
CA ARG A 313 38.46 -2.54 22.46
C ARG A 313 37.53 -3.75 22.43
N THR A 314 36.71 -3.94 23.46
CA THR A 314 35.76 -5.03 23.47
C THR A 314 34.79 -4.85 22.29
N PRO A 315 34.73 -5.81 21.34
CA PRO A 315 33.84 -5.72 20.20
C PRO A 315 32.39 -5.59 20.62
N LYS A 316 31.71 -4.55 20.18
CA LYS A 316 30.31 -4.27 20.55
C LYS A 316 29.47 -3.96 19.31
N LEU A 317 28.23 -4.41 19.35
CA LEU A 317 27.18 -3.98 18.46
C LEU A 317 26.51 -2.74 19.04
N TYR A 318 25.80 -1.98 18.20
CA TYR A 318 25.00 -0.84 18.63
C TYR A 318 23.53 -1.10 18.32
N LEU A 319 22.72 -1.37 19.35
CA LEU A 319 21.32 -1.74 19.24
C LEU A 319 20.47 -0.90 20.18
N GLY A 320 19.39 -0.30 19.67
CA GLY A 320 18.43 0.45 20.48
C GLY A 320 19.02 1.62 21.27
N GLY A 321 20.02 2.31 20.72
CA GLY A 321 20.68 3.42 21.37
C GLY A 321 21.77 3.01 22.38
N LYS A 322 22.13 1.73 22.47
CA LYS A 322 23.08 1.19 23.43
C LYS A 322 24.10 0.28 22.78
N GLN A 323 25.33 0.27 23.34
CA GLN A 323 26.33 -0.74 23.01
C GLN A 323 25.97 -2.07 23.66
N LYS A 324 26.00 -3.16 22.90
CA LYS A 324 25.70 -4.52 23.36
C LYS A 324 26.78 -5.48 22.80
N ARG A 325 27.22 -6.45 23.61
CA ARG A 325 28.07 -7.55 23.11
C ARG A 325 27.25 -8.44 22.17
N PRO A 326 27.86 -9.00 21.10
CA PRO A 326 27.19 -9.99 20.27
C PRO A 326 26.78 -11.21 21.11
N ASP A 327 25.64 -11.82 20.76
CA ASP A 327 25.08 -12.96 21.51
C ASP A 327 26.06 -14.14 21.59
N GLY A 328 26.76 -14.41 20.50
CA GLY A 328 27.78 -15.49 20.46
C GLY A 328 29.13 -15.10 21.05
N GLY A 329 29.34 -13.83 21.43
CA GLY A 329 30.65 -13.36 21.90
C GLY A 329 31.77 -13.34 20.85
N TYR A 330 31.46 -13.62 19.57
CA TYR A 330 32.43 -13.70 18.51
C TYR A 330 32.84 -12.34 17.96
N SER A 331 34.09 -12.27 17.51
CA SER A 331 34.66 -11.13 16.79
C SER A 331 35.56 -11.60 15.65
N PHE A 332 35.88 -10.68 14.75
CA PHE A 332 36.89 -10.91 13.72
C PHE A 332 37.87 -9.74 13.66
N PRO A 333 39.17 -10.01 13.33
CA PRO A 333 40.18 -8.97 13.28
C PRO A 333 40.02 -8.09 12.04
N LEU A 334 40.10 -6.78 12.23
CA LEU A 334 40.22 -5.79 11.17
C LEU A 334 41.68 -5.43 10.99
N ASN A 335 42.19 -5.63 9.80
CA ASN A 335 43.57 -5.31 9.43
C ASN A 335 43.58 -4.15 8.42
N ALA A 336 44.64 -3.34 8.49
CA ALA A 336 44.91 -2.31 7.48
C ALA A 336 45.38 -2.96 6.15
N ILE A 337 45.47 -2.15 5.08
CA ILE A 337 45.92 -2.58 3.75
C ILE A 337 47.33 -3.23 3.80
N ASN A 338 48.18 -2.84 4.75
CA ASN A 338 49.52 -3.39 4.98
C ASN A 338 49.50 -4.61 5.93
N ASN A 339 48.36 -5.22 6.18
CA ASN A 339 48.12 -6.33 7.11
C ASN A 339 48.39 -6.03 8.60
N SER A 340 48.64 -4.78 8.99
CA SER A 340 48.75 -4.45 10.41
C SER A 340 47.38 -4.52 11.09
N PHE A 341 47.31 -5.14 12.27
CA PHE A 341 46.09 -5.24 13.06
C PHE A 341 45.63 -3.86 13.53
N ILE A 342 44.33 -3.54 13.35
CA ILE A 342 43.71 -2.31 13.81
C ILE A 342 42.87 -2.54 15.06
N CYS A 343 41.88 -3.42 14.99
CA CYS A 343 40.98 -3.76 16.09
C CYS A 343 40.20 -5.03 15.78
N ASP A 344 39.51 -5.58 16.79
CA ASP A 344 38.50 -6.59 16.59
C ASP A 344 37.12 -5.95 16.38
N ILE A 345 36.33 -6.51 15.47
CA ILE A 345 34.96 -6.11 15.19
C ILE A 345 34.00 -7.21 15.66
N ALA A 346 32.91 -6.82 16.30
CA ALA A 346 31.88 -7.74 16.75
C ALA A 346 31.25 -8.51 15.57
N LEU A 347 31.14 -9.82 15.67
CA LEU A 347 30.47 -10.69 14.71
C LEU A 347 29.05 -10.99 15.19
N ALA A 348 28.05 -10.34 14.56
CA ALA A 348 26.66 -10.58 14.86
C ALA A 348 26.19 -11.94 14.33
N ASN A 349 25.32 -12.61 15.08
CA ASN A 349 24.67 -13.85 14.67
C ASN A 349 23.16 -13.63 14.32
N ARG A 350 22.44 -14.71 13.99
CA ARG A 350 21.01 -14.69 13.65
C ARG A 350 20.15 -14.06 14.75
N LYS A 351 20.47 -14.28 16.02
CA LYS A 351 19.72 -13.74 17.15
C LYS A 351 19.95 -12.23 17.28
N ASP A 352 21.18 -11.76 17.10
CA ASP A 352 21.49 -10.34 17.08
C ASP A 352 20.74 -9.60 15.96
N VAL A 353 20.66 -10.20 14.77
CA VAL A 353 19.88 -9.66 13.64
C VAL A 353 18.40 -9.58 14.01
N ARG A 354 17.81 -10.66 14.53
CA ARG A 354 16.41 -10.68 14.96
C ARG A 354 16.13 -9.59 15.99
N ASP A 355 16.92 -9.51 17.04
CA ASP A 355 16.79 -8.54 18.13
C ASP A 355 16.90 -7.09 17.58
N THR A 356 17.80 -6.87 16.62
CA THR A 356 17.97 -5.57 15.95
C THR A 356 16.71 -5.18 15.18
N VAL A 357 16.14 -6.08 14.38
CA VAL A 357 14.93 -5.86 13.60
C VAL A 357 13.73 -5.58 14.51
N GLU A 358 13.58 -6.34 15.60
CA GLU A 358 12.50 -6.10 16.59
C GLU A 358 12.62 -4.74 17.26
N ILE A 359 13.83 -4.35 17.68
CA ILE A 359 14.07 -3.03 18.28
C ILE A 359 13.76 -1.91 17.27
N ALA A 360 14.25 -2.04 16.04
CA ALA A 360 14.01 -1.05 14.99
C ALA A 360 12.51 -0.91 14.68
N SER A 361 11.79 -2.03 14.57
CA SER A 361 10.35 -2.04 14.33
C SER A 361 9.55 -1.34 15.43
N LYS A 362 9.92 -1.54 16.70
CA LYS A 362 9.28 -0.87 17.85
C LYS A 362 9.66 0.61 17.95
N SER A 363 10.84 0.99 17.50
CA SER A 363 11.32 2.39 17.57
C SER A 363 10.61 3.29 16.56
N PHE A 364 10.10 2.74 15.45
CA PHE A 364 9.40 3.49 14.41
C PHE A 364 8.06 4.10 14.89
N SER A 365 7.52 3.60 16.00
CA SER A 365 6.26 4.11 16.58
C SER A 365 6.40 5.42 17.35
N LYS A 366 7.61 5.91 17.63
CA LYS A 366 7.82 7.21 18.26
C LYS A 366 7.65 8.31 17.23
N GLN A 367 6.53 9.00 17.31
CA GLN A 367 6.16 10.10 16.41
C GLN A 367 7.09 11.31 16.62
N LEU A 368 8.17 11.34 15.84
CA LEU A 368 8.93 12.58 15.67
C LEU A 368 8.26 13.39 14.55
N THR A 369 8.03 14.68 14.81
CA THR A 369 7.55 15.60 13.76
C THR A 369 8.56 15.70 12.62
N ASN A 370 8.12 16.11 11.44
CA ASN A 370 9.04 16.32 10.30
C ASN A 370 10.12 17.34 10.63
N TYR A 371 9.78 18.37 11.41
CA TYR A 371 10.75 19.34 11.90
C TYR A 371 11.83 18.69 12.78
N ASN A 372 11.45 17.89 13.77
CA ASN A 372 12.40 17.20 14.64
C ASN A 372 13.30 16.23 13.85
N ARG A 373 12.75 15.54 12.85
CA ARG A 373 13.54 14.66 11.96
C ARG A 373 14.58 15.45 11.17
N SER A 374 14.18 16.61 10.61
CA SER A 374 15.11 17.53 9.93
C SER A 374 16.24 17.97 10.85
N GLN A 375 15.94 18.42 12.08
CA GLN A 375 16.94 18.86 13.03
C GLN A 375 17.94 17.75 13.36
N ILE A 376 17.48 16.53 13.59
CA ILE A 376 18.35 15.36 13.84
C ILE A 376 19.30 15.13 12.67
N LEU A 377 18.81 15.21 11.43
CA LEU A 377 19.63 15.03 10.23
C LEU A 377 20.66 16.15 10.07
N PHE A 378 20.30 17.40 10.37
CA PHE A 378 21.25 18.53 10.37
C PHE A 378 22.36 18.32 11.41
N TYR A 379 22.02 17.99 12.67
CA TYR A 379 23.01 17.71 13.71
C TYR A 379 23.91 16.52 13.35
N LEU A 380 23.37 15.48 12.72
CA LEU A 380 24.17 14.36 12.24
C LEU A 380 25.16 14.80 11.17
N ALA A 381 24.72 15.63 10.21
CA ALA A 381 25.59 16.15 9.14
C ALA A 381 26.71 17.03 9.69
N GLU A 382 26.39 17.93 10.61
CA GLU A 382 27.40 18.80 11.29
C GLU A 382 28.41 17.95 12.06
N ASN A 383 27.97 16.97 12.83
CA ASN A 383 28.86 16.07 13.58
C ASN A 383 29.79 15.26 12.67
N LEU A 384 29.29 14.79 11.53
CA LEU A 384 30.11 14.08 10.56
C LEU A 384 31.14 15.02 9.93
N GLN A 385 30.73 16.24 9.57
CA GLN A 385 31.62 17.24 8.98
C GLN A 385 32.74 17.67 9.95
N GLN A 386 32.43 17.84 11.25
CA GLN A 386 33.41 18.15 12.26
C GLN A 386 34.45 17.03 12.50
N ARG A 387 34.11 15.79 12.17
CA ARG A 387 34.99 14.62 12.33
C ARG A 387 35.65 14.16 11.03
N GLU A 388 35.56 14.94 9.97
CA GLU A 388 36.23 14.70 8.69
C GLU A 388 37.77 14.82 8.77
N LYS A 389 38.30 15.32 9.89
CA LYS A 389 39.74 15.47 10.19
C LYS A 389 40.25 14.15 10.83
#